data_f213a7d314355771acf176a8507c2fd5
#
_entry.id   f213a7d314355771acf176a8507c2fd5
#
_cell.length_a   1.000
_cell.length_b   1.000
_cell.length_c   1.000
_cell.angle_alpha   90.00
_cell.angle_beta   90.00
_cell.angle_gamma   90.00
#
_symmetry.space_group_name_H-M   'P 1'
#
loop_
_entity.id
_entity.type
_entity.pdbx_description
1 polymer ?
#
loop_
_entity_poly.entity_id
_entity_poly.type
_entity_poly.pdbx_seq_one_letter_code
_entity_poly.pdbx_strand_id
1 'polypeptide(L)'
;MVQRGAFLLLAAVMALGAARLPTSPRRDAANEVYVYNGYAAATDAPWDEKSLELAAHRFQHLIETYFGGSGYHFCLSVVPDKAQFTRPPEGYVPADASETADWLAARLPVQAVDIASLLTLEDYYRTDPHWQQETLLPVAQRLAEALDVTLPEDREETLRALAGEFHGSYWGKTAETLAADTLSYLTDDVLEGCTVYDYETDSTGGVYDFAAAQTAPYDLFLGGSKSLLRIENPAAENERTLIVFRDSFGSSLIPLLAEGYGTVYAVDIRYLASDLLGRVMDIPVEADVLFLYSATVLHNSVTLK
;
A
#
# COMPACT_ATOMS: atom_id res chain seq x y z
N MET A 1 40.41 40.46 -63.47
CA MET A 1 39.24 39.53 -63.26
C MET A 1 39.36 38.97 -61.86
N VAL A 2 38.54 39.46 -60.93
CA VAL A 2 38.61 39.11 -59.53
C VAL A 2 37.36 38.29 -59.20
N GLN A 3 37.55 37.02 -58.83
CA GLN A 3 36.50 36.12 -58.45
C GLN A 3 36.30 36.25 -56.93
N ARG A 4 35.11 36.70 -56.53
CA ARG A 4 34.68 36.77 -55.13
C ARG A 4 34.13 35.39 -54.67
N GLY A 5 34.84 34.77 -53.74
CA GLY A 5 34.32 33.58 -53.02
C GLY A 5 33.43 34.01 -51.90
N ALA A 6 32.20 33.48 -51.88
CA ALA A 6 31.25 33.67 -50.81
C ALA A 6 31.50 32.62 -49.70
N PHE A 7 31.80 33.10 -48.51
CA PHE A 7 31.83 32.28 -47.29
C PHE A 7 30.40 32.15 -46.73
N LEU A 8 29.85 30.95 -46.73
CA LEU A 8 28.63 30.60 -46.00
C LEU A 8 29.01 30.28 -44.55
N LEU A 9 28.64 31.16 -43.63
CA LEU A 9 28.68 30.86 -42.19
C LEU A 9 27.48 30.02 -41.85
N LEU A 10 27.71 28.75 -41.49
CA LEU A 10 26.69 27.87 -40.91
C LEU A 10 26.61 28.15 -39.40
N ALA A 11 25.59 28.89 -38.98
CA ALA A 11 25.31 29.09 -37.57
C ALA A 11 24.60 27.83 -37.01
N ALA A 12 25.34 27.02 -36.28
CA ALA A 12 24.77 25.94 -35.49
C ALA A 12 24.03 26.53 -34.24
N VAL A 13 22.72 26.55 -34.29
CA VAL A 13 21.91 26.85 -33.10
C VAL A 13 21.94 25.61 -32.22
N MET A 14 22.75 25.60 -31.16
CA MET A 14 22.66 24.64 -30.07
C MET A 14 21.44 25.02 -29.23
N ALA A 15 20.37 24.26 -29.38
CA ALA A 15 19.26 24.28 -28.44
C ALA A 15 19.74 23.66 -27.11
N LEU A 16 20.20 24.50 -26.19
CA LEU A 16 20.34 24.10 -24.79
C LEU A 16 18.95 23.83 -24.27
N GLY A 17 18.59 22.55 -24.15
CA GLY A 17 17.44 22.11 -23.34
C GLY A 17 17.70 22.59 -21.92
N ALA A 18 16.97 23.62 -21.49
CA ALA A 18 16.96 24.04 -20.11
C ALA A 18 16.34 22.86 -19.29
N ALA A 19 17.22 22.11 -18.63
CA ALA A 19 16.78 21.21 -17.58
C ALA A 19 16.00 22.08 -16.59
N ARG A 20 14.67 21.85 -16.48
CA ARG A 20 13.88 22.49 -15.45
C ARG A 20 14.43 22.03 -14.12
N LEU A 21 15.02 22.95 -13.38
CA LEU A 21 15.35 22.73 -11.98
C LEU A 21 14.04 22.37 -11.27
N PRO A 22 14.02 21.32 -10.42
CA PRO A 22 12.83 20.97 -9.67
C PRO A 22 12.39 22.21 -8.89
N THR A 23 11.17 22.65 -9.12
CA THR A 23 10.55 23.76 -8.38
C THR A 23 10.39 23.32 -6.94
N SER A 24 10.72 24.17 -5.98
CA SER A 24 10.44 23.90 -4.56
C SER A 24 8.94 23.62 -4.41
N PRO A 25 8.55 22.56 -3.71
CA PRO A 25 7.14 22.21 -3.56
C PRO A 25 6.37 23.34 -2.88
N ARG A 26 5.24 23.73 -3.46
CA ARG A 26 4.31 24.68 -2.84
C ARG A 26 3.34 23.90 -1.98
N ARG A 27 3.33 24.17 -0.68
CA ARG A 27 2.33 23.66 0.25
C ARG A 27 1.01 24.42 0.00
N ASP A 28 -0.09 23.71 -0.20
CA ASP A 28 -1.41 24.28 -0.06
C ASP A 28 -1.77 24.25 1.43
N ALA A 29 -1.62 25.39 2.10
CA ALA A 29 -1.84 25.52 3.53
C ALA A 29 -3.27 25.16 3.99
N ALA A 30 -4.22 25.06 3.05
CA ALA A 30 -5.60 24.69 3.37
C ALA A 30 -5.81 23.16 3.48
N ASN A 31 -4.97 22.35 2.82
CA ASN A 31 -5.22 20.91 2.67
C ASN A 31 -4.04 20.00 3.08
N GLU A 32 -2.93 20.56 3.57
CA GLU A 32 -1.73 19.80 3.93
C GLU A 32 -1.17 18.91 2.80
N VAL A 33 -1.61 19.17 1.55
CA VAL A 33 -1.18 18.43 0.36
C VAL A 33 -0.28 19.32 -0.48
N TYR A 34 0.79 18.76 -1.04
CA TYR A 34 1.73 19.43 -1.92
C TYR A 34 1.98 18.59 -3.17
N VAL A 35 2.56 19.20 -4.21
CA VAL A 35 2.92 18.52 -5.46
C VAL A 35 4.44 18.47 -5.60
N TYR A 36 4.94 17.30 -5.95
CA TYR A 36 6.34 17.07 -6.31
C TYR A 36 6.41 16.21 -7.58
N ASN A 37 7.08 16.69 -8.63
CA ASN A 37 7.22 15.98 -9.91
C ASN A 37 5.89 15.45 -10.51
N GLY A 38 4.78 16.15 -10.30
CA GLY A 38 3.46 15.74 -10.81
C GLY A 38 2.74 14.71 -9.93
N TYR A 39 3.23 14.45 -8.72
CA TYR A 39 2.58 13.61 -7.70
C TYR A 39 2.14 14.47 -6.53
N ALA A 40 0.90 14.29 -6.09
CA ALA A 40 0.42 14.86 -4.84
C ALA A 40 0.85 13.96 -3.66
N ALA A 41 1.33 14.60 -2.60
CA ALA A 41 1.68 13.96 -1.34
C ALA A 41 1.20 14.81 -0.16
N ALA A 42 0.97 14.19 1.00
CA ALA A 42 0.50 14.89 2.19
C ALA A 42 1.63 15.10 3.22
N THR A 43 1.40 16.02 4.15
CA THR A 43 2.29 16.30 5.29
C THR A 43 1.62 15.87 6.60
N ASP A 44 1.06 14.67 6.64
CA ASP A 44 0.18 14.17 7.69
C ASP A 44 0.81 13.08 8.59
N ALA A 45 2.04 12.64 8.28
CA ALA A 45 2.73 11.60 9.03
C ALA A 45 4.15 12.04 9.47
N PRO A 46 4.30 13.04 10.34
CA PRO A 46 5.58 13.28 11.01
C PRO A 46 5.84 12.18 12.04
N TRP A 47 7.10 11.98 12.42
CA TRP A 47 7.43 11.05 13.50
C TRP A 47 6.69 11.40 14.81
N ASP A 48 5.96 10.42 15.35
CA ASP A 48 5.24 10.53 16.63
C ASP A 48 5.46 9.26 17.47
N GLU A 49 6.39 9.33 18.42
CA GLU A 49 6.74 8.20 19.28
C GLU A 49 5.58 7.77 20.20
N LYS A 50 4.74 8.72 20.66
CA LYS A 50 3.58 8.37 21.50
C LYS A 50 2.54 7.58 20.72
N SER A 51 2.37 7.92 19.46
CA SER A 51 1.52 7.16 18.55
C SER A 51 2.06 5.76 18.34
N LEU A 52 3.37 5.60 18.13
CA LEU A 52 4.01 4.29 18.00
C LEU A 52 3.89 3.44 19.28
N GLU A 53 4.03 4.05 20.46
CA GLU A 53 3.78 3.35 21.74
C GLU A 53 2.35 2.82 21.81
N LEU A 54 1.34 3.60 21.38
CA LEU A 54 -0.03 3.16 21.36
C LEU A 54 -0.24 2.01 20.34
N ALA A 55 0.35 2.10 19.13
CA ALA A 55 0.31 1.02 18.15
C ALA A 55 0.95 -0.27 18.70
N ALA A 56 2.13 -0.15 19.32
CA ALA A 56 2.80 -1.29 19.94
C ALA A 56 1.95 -1.96 21.03
N HIS A 57 1.29 -1.17 21.87
CA HIS A 57 0.37 -1.70 22.88
C HIS A 57 -0.81 -2.44 22.26
N ARG A 58 -1.39 -1.93 21.17
CA ARG A 58 -2.49 -2.60 20.45
C ARG A 58 -2.04 -3.92 19.84
N PHE A 59 -0.90 -3.94 19.20
CA PHE A 59 -0.36 -5.17 18.58
C PHE A 59 0.05 -6.19 19.65
N GLN A 60 0.69 -5.76 20.72
CA GLN A 60 1.02 -6.64 21.85
C GLN A 60 -0.25 -7.26 22.46
N HIS A 61 -1.30 -6.47 22.66
CA HIS A 61 -2.59 -6.95 23.17
C HIS A 61 -3.20 -8.02 22.27
N LEU A 62 -3.20 -7.82 20.94
CA LEU A 62 -3.67 -8.83 19.99
C LEU A 62 -2.85 -10.12 20.08
N ILE A 63 -1.52 -10.01 20.09
CA ILE A 63 -0.62 -11.16 20.19
C ILE A 63 -0.88 -11.95 21.47
N GLU A 64 -0.93 -11.29 22.62
CA GLU A 64 -1.14 -11.94 23.92
C GLU A 64 -2.53 -12.54 24.07
N THR A 65 -3.56 -11.88 23.54
CA THR A 65 -4.94 -12.30 23.73
C THR A 65 -5.33 -13.46 22.83
N TYR A 66 -4.89 -13.44 21.57
CA TYR A 66 -5.37 -14.36 20.55
C TYR A 66 -4.32 -15.33 20.03
N PHE A 67 -3.04 -15.01 20.14
CA PHE A 67 -1.97 -15.74 19.46
C PHE A 67 -0.86 -16.20 20.42
N GLY A 68 -1.22 -16.50 21.66
CA GLY A 68 -0.25 -16.90 22.71
C GLY A 68 0.34 -18.32 22.56
N GLY A 69 -0.02 -19.06 21.50
CA GLY A 69 0.50 -20.41 21.22
C GLY A 69 1.79 -20.38 20.38
N SER A 70 2.41 -21.57 20.19
CA SER A 70 3.60 -21.74 19.38
C SER A 70 3.35 -21.91 17.89
N GLY A 71 2.07 -21.91 17.47
CA GLY A 71 1.66 -22.14 16.07
C GLY A 71 1.64 -20.88 15.20
N TYR A 72 2.17 -19.75 15.70
CA TYR A 72 2.09 -18.48 14.98
C TYR A 72 3.48 -17.96 14.60
N HIS A 73 3.55 -17.46 13.37
CA HIS A 73 4.72 -16.75 12.86
C HIS A 73 4.36 -15.28 12.63
N PHE A 74 5.09 -14.36 13.26
CA PHE A 74 4.75 -12.93 13.25
C PHE A 74 5.72 -12.14 12.40
N CYS A 75 5.17 -11.44 11.40
CA CYS A 75 5.87 -10.44 10.62
C CYS A 75 5.22 -9.05 10.78
N LEU A 76 6.03 -8.02 10.62
CA LEU A 76 5.58 -6.62 10.59
C LEU A 76 6.24 -5.93 9.42
N SER A 77 5.43 -5.21 8.64
CA SER A 77 5.93 -4.37 7.55
C SER A 77 5.23 -3.02 7.56
N VAL A 78 5.99 -1.97 7.36
CA VAL A 78 5.47 -0.59 7.30
C VAL A 78 5.49 -0.13 5.86
N VAL A 79 4.30 0.28 5.38
CA VAL A 79 4.18 0.86 4.04
C VAL A 79 4.65 2.31 4.11
N PRO A 80 5.66 2.70 3.33
CA PRO A 80 6.12 4.08 3.28
C PRO A 80 5.05 4.99 2.70
N ASP A 81 4.88 6.16 3.30
CA ASP A 81 4.07 7.19 2.69
C ASP A 81 4.78 7.81 1.49
N LYS A 82 4.01 8.23 0.50
CA LYS A 82 4.53 8.85 -0.71
C LYS A 82 5.47 10.04 -0.43
N ALA A 83 5.23 10.76 0.68
CA ALA A 83 6.08 11.86 1.12
C ALA A 83 7.54 11.45 1.33
N GLN A 84 7.81 10.18 1.70
CA GLN A 84 9.16 9.66 1.90
C GLN A 84 9.99 9.66 0.60
N PHE A 85 9.35 9.56 -0.56
CA PHE A 85 9.99 9.54 -1.88
C PHE A 85 9.99 10.91 -2.59
N THR A 86 9.62 11.98 -1.89
CA THR A 86 9.50 13.32 -2.44
C THR A 86 10.49 14.27 -1.79
N ARG A 87 10.42 15.54 -2.19
CA ARG A 87 11.01 16.63 -1.42
C ARG A 87 9.89 17.40 -0.73
N PRO A 88 9.62 17.12 0.55
CA PRO A 88 8.56 17.79 1.28
C PRO A 88 8.80 19.29 1.42
N PRO A 89 7.76 20.08 1.77
CA PRO A 89 7.90 21.48 2.14
C PRO A 89 8.85 21.68 3.32
N GLU A 90 9.48 22.88 3.39
CA GLU A 90 10.38 23.23 4.48
C GLU A 90 9.73 23.05 5.83
N GLY A 91 10.46 22.44 6.76
CA GLY A 91 9.99 22.18 8.13
C GLY A 91 9.16 20.91 8.33
N TYR A 92 8.88 20.15 7.26
CA TYR A 92 8.24 18.83 7.37
C TYR A 92 9.25 17.73 7.05
N VAL A 93 9.32 16.73 7.93
CA VAL A 93 10.10 15.51 7.75
C VAL A 93 9.12 14.34 7.88
N PRO A 94 8.88 13.57 6.80
CA PRO A 94 8.03 12.38 6.90
C PRO A 94 8.69 11.34 7.80
N ALA A 95 7.88 10.55 8.48
CA ALA A 95 8.37 9.38 9.20
C ALA A 95 8.95 8.37 8.22
N ASP A 96 10.11 7.81 8.55
CA ASP A 96 10.75 6.76 7.77
C ASP A 96 10.10 5.40 8.09
N ALA A 97 9.68 4.67 7.07
CA ALA A 97 8.98 3.41 7.22
C ALA A 97 9.88 2.31 7.82
N SER A 98 11.15 2.25 7.40
CA SER A 98 12.10 1.25 7.91
C SER A 98 12.45 1.53 9.38
N GLU A 99 12.69 2.80 9.74
CA GLU A 99 12.92 3.20 11.13
C GLU A 99 11.69 2.92 12.00
N THR A 100 10.49 3.16 11.49
CA THR A 100 9.22 2.84 12.17
C THR A 100 9.08 1.32 12.40
N ALA A 101 9.40 0.49 11.41
CA ALA A 101 9.35 -0.96 11.53
C ALA A 101 10.36 -1.47 12.57
N ASP A 102 11.60 -0.97 12.55
CA ASP A 102 12.65 -1.33 13.50
C ASP A 102 12.27 -0.93 14.93
N TRP A 103 11.68 0.28 15.09
CA TRP A 103 11.23 0.75 16.40
C TRP A 103 10.15 -0.16 17.02
N LEU A 104 9.19 -0.61 16.20
CA LEU A 104 8.13 -1.55 16.63
C LEU A 104 8.69 -2.96 16.88
N ALA A 105 9.53 -3.50 16.00
CA ALA A 105 10.10 -4.83 16.15
C ALA A 105 11.04 -4.95 17.37
N ALA A 106 11.66 -3.86 17.80
CA ALA A 106 12.43 -3.84 19.04
C ALA A 106 11.56 -4.00 20.31
N ARG A 107 10.25 -3.91 20.19
CA ARG A 107 9.26 -3.93 21.31
C ARG A 107 8.25 -5.06 21.22
N LEU A 108 8.13 -5.69 20.07
CA LEU A 108 7.15 -6.74 19.78
C LEU A 108 7.87 -8.03 19.35
N PRO A 109 7.30 -9.20 19.61
CA PRO A 109 7.86 -10.48 19.17
C PRO A 109 7.57 -10.72 17.66
N VAL A 110 7.98 -9.79 16.79
CA VAL A 110 7.71 -9.83 15.34
C VAL A 110 9.00 -9.68 14.55
N GLN A 111 9.06 -10.28 13.37
CA GLN A 111 10.12 -10.04 12.40
C GLN A 111 9.76 -8.80 11.56
N ALA A 112 10.60 -7.76 11.59
CA ALA A 112 10.47 -6.65 10.66
C ALA A 112 10.84 -7.07 9.24
N VAL A 113 10.03 -6.69 8.26
CA VAL A 113 10.26 -6.96 6.82
C VAL A 113 10.32 -5.64 6.08
N ASP A 114 11.49 -5.29 5.57
CA ASP A 114 11.67 -4.08 4.78
C ASP A 114 11.10 -4.25 3.37
N ILE A 115 10.08 -3.46 3.06
CA ILE A 115 9.49 -3.30 1.73
C ILE A 115 9.74 -1.91 1.15
N ALA A 116 10.17 -0.94 1.98
CA ALA A 116 10.39 0.43 1.54
C ALA A 116 11.51 0.53 0.51
N SER A 117 12.55 -0.30 0.66
CA SER A 117 13.67 -0.37 -0.29
C SER A 117 13.31 -0.89 -1.69
N LEU A 118 12.11 -1.47 -1.86
CA LEU A 118 11.60 -1.99 -3.13
C LEU A 118 10.74 -0.96 -3.89
N LEU A 119 10.42 0.16 -3.26
CA LEU A 119 9.46 1.14 -3.75
C LEU A 119 10.12 2.46 -4.12
N THR A 120 9.51 3.15 -5.07
CA THR A 120 9.87 4.47 -5.54
C THR A 120 8.61 5.35 -5.64
N LEU A 121 8.76 6.63 -5.97
CA LEU A 121 7.61 7.52 -6.17
C LEU A 121 6.70 7.06 -7.32
N GLU A 122 7.28 6.45 -8.34
CA GLU A 122 6.60 5.97 -9.54
C GLU A 122 5.66 4.79 -9.27
N ASP A 123 5.83 4.09 -8.14
CA ASP A 123 4.96 2.98 -7.73
C ASP A 123 3.63 3.46 -7.11
N TYR A 124 3.47 4.76 -6.93
CA TYR A 124 2.26 5.36 -6.37
C TYR A 124 1.42 6.06 -7.44
N TYR A 125 0.10 6.15 -7.20
CA TYR A 125 -0.76 7.02 -8.01
C TYR A 125 -0.39 8.49 -7.83
N ARG A 126 -0.55 9.30 -8.88
CA ARG A 126 -0.26 10.75 -8.82
C ARG A 126 -1.24 11.48 -7.91
N THR A 127 -2.50 11.08 -7.96
CA THR A 127 -3.62 11.80 -7.35
C THR A 127 -4.18 11.13 -6.11
N ASP A 128 -3.59 10.00 -5.67
CA ASP A 128 -4.04 9.21 -4.53
C ASP A 128 -2.86 8.82 -3.61
N PRO A 129 -3.03 8.64 -2.29
CA PRO A 129 -1.94 8.18 -1.42
C PRO A 129 -1.43 6.79 -1.75
N HIS A 130 -2.29 5.92 -2.29
CA HIS A 130 -1.98 4.51 -2.45
C HIS A 130 -0.97 4.22 -3.56
N TRP A 131 -0.35 3.07 -3.45
CA TRP A 131 0.48 2.44 -4.47
C TRP A 131 -0.36 1.76 -5.56
N GLN A 132 0.28 1.43 -6.69
CA GLN A 132 -0.34 0.77 -7.85
C GLN A 132 -0.13 -0.74 -7.72
N GLN A 133 -1.19 -1.55 -7.81
CA GLN A 133 -1.10 -3.00 -7.60
C GLN A 133 -0.08 -3.68 -8.53
N GLU A 134 -0.01 -3.26 -9.78
CA GLU A 134 0.87 -3.84 -10.80
C GLU A 134 2.37 -3.71 -10.47
N THR A 135 2.74 -2.83 -9.55
CA THR A 135 4.14 -2.67 -9.13
C THR A 135 4.48 -3.45 -7.85
N LEU A 136 3.50 -4.13 -7.24
CA LEU A 136 3.64 -4.74 -5.92
C LEU A 136 4.14 -6.19 -5.92
N LEU A 137 4.36 -6.83 -7.06
CA LEU A 137 4.87 -8.20 -7.10
C LEU A 137 6.17 -8.40 -6.32
N PRO A 138 7.18 -7.50 -6.42
CA PRO A 138 8.39 -7.61 -5.59
C PRO A 138 8.11 -7.47 -4.10
N VAL A 139 7.11 -6.67 -3.72
CA VAL A 139 6.66 -6.52 -2.32
C VAL A 139 5.99 -7.79 -1.83
N ALA A 140 5.06 -8.35 -2.61
CA ALA A 140 4.38 -9.61 -2.29
C ALA A 140 5.39 -10.75 -2.14
N GLN A 141 6.36 -10.86 -3.06
CA GLN A 141 7.42 -11.86 -3.00
C GLN A 141 8.28 -11.72 -1.73
N ARG A 142 8.70 -10.50 -1.39
CA ARG A 142 9.49 -10.24 -0.17
C ARG A 142 8.76 -10.63 1.11
N LEU A 143 7.45 -10.34 1.18
CA LEU A 143 6.63 -10.73 2.33
C LEU A 143 6.42 -12.25 2.37
N ALA A 144 6.18 -12.88 1.24
CA ALA A 144 6.03 -14.33 1.14
C ALA A 144 7.32 -15.06 1.58
N GLU A 145 8.49 -14.60 1.14
CA GLU A 145 9.79 -15.12 1.57
C GLU A 145 9.96 -15.01 3.10
N ALA A 146 9.59 -13.86 3.68
CA ALA A 146 9.69 -13.67 5.13
C ALA A 146 8.70 -14.54 5.91
N LEU A 147 7.57 -14.87 5.33
CA LEU A 147 6.54 -15.74 5.89
C LEU A 147 6.76 -17.24 5.56
N ASP A 148 7.87 -17.57 4.89
CA ASP A 148 8.22 -18.94 4.46
C ASP A 148 7.07 -19.59 3.66
N VAL A 149 6.51 -18.83 2.73
CA VAL A 149 5.50 -19.30 1.77
C VAL A 149 5.96 -19.02 0.34
N THR A 150 5.62 -19.92 -0.57
CA THR A 150 5.94 -19.75 -1.99
C THR A 150 4.73 -19.19 -2.73
N LEU A 151 4.94 -18.10 -3.46
CA LEU A 151 3.97 -17.62 -4.44
C LEU A 151 4.24 -18.29 -5.79
N PRO A 152 3.25 -18.48 -6.66
CA PRO A 152 3.44 -19.06 -7.99
C PRO A 152 4.50 -18.27 -8.79
N GLU A 153 5.50 -18.97 -9.35
CA GLU A 153 6.56 -18.32 -10.15
C GLU A 153 6.13 -18.09 -11.61
N ASP A 154 5.38 -19.03 -12.18
CA ASP A 154 4.92 -19.02 -13.58
C ASP A 154 3.50 -18.43 -13.66
N ARG A 155 3.33 -17.19 -13.26
CA ARG A 155 2.04 -16.50 -13.35
C ARG A 155 1.82 -15.97 -14.76
N GLU A 156 0.76 -16.42 -15.41
CA GLU A 156 0.23 -15.75 -16.59
C GLU A 156 -0.70 -14.61 -16.17
N GLU A 157 -0.18 -13.70 -15.35
CA GLU A 157 -0.93 -12.54 -14.92
C GLU A 157 -1.29 -11.64 -16.10
N THR A 158 -2.55 -11.25 -16.15
CA THR A 158 -3.04 -10.27 -17.10
C THR A 158 -3.23 -8.94 -16.40
N LEU A 159 -2.49 -7.91 -16.85
CA LEU A 159 -2.75 -6.54 -16.43
C LEU A 159 -4.01 -6.03 -17.11
N ARG A 160 -4.98 -5.60 -16.32
CA ARG A 160 -6.23 -4.99 -16.78
C ARG A 160 -6.37 -3.59 -16.21
N ALA A 161 -6.95 -2.69 -16.97
CA ALA A 161 -7.28 -1.34 -16.50
C ALA A 161 -8.78 -1.24 -16.23
N LEU A 162 -9.14 -0.60 -15.13
CA LEU A 162 -10.51 -0.17 -14.88
C LEU A 162 -10.86 0.94 -15.89
N ALA A 163 -12.07 0.89 -16.44
CA ALA A 163 -12.50 1.87 -17.43
C ALA A 163 -12.65 3.27 -16.81
N GLY A 164 -12.13 4.28 -17.49
CA GLY A 164 -12.20 5.68 -17.09
C GLY A 164 -10.91 6.20 -16.46
N GLU A 165 -10.93 7.48 -16.14
CA GLU A 165 -9.83 8.14 -15.43
C GLU A 165 -9.97 7.93 -13.92
N PHE A 166 -8.84 7.69 -13.26
CA PHE A 166 -8.80 7.61 -11.80
C PHE A 166 -8.41 8.97 -11.21
N HIS A 167 -9.32 9.55 -10.47
CA HIS A 167 -9.12 10.76 -9.70
C HIS A 167 -9.12 10.38 -8.22
N GLY A 168 -7.93 10.26 -7.65
CA GLY A 168 -7.75 9.84 -6.26
C GLY A 168 -8.11 10.90 -5.23
N SER A 169 -7.92 10.57 -3.96
CA SER A 169 -8.33 11.39 -2.82
C SER A 169 -7.61 12.74 -2.71
N TYR A 170 -6.49 12.93 -3.41
CA TYR A 170 -5.76 14.21 -3.50
C TYR A 170 -6.19 15.07 -4.69
N TRP A 171 -7.03 14.54 -5.60
CA TRP A 171 -7.54 15.28 -6.74
C TRP A 171 -8.28 16.55 -6.30
N GLY A 172 -7.92 17.67 -6.88
CA GLY A 172 -8.53 18.98 -6.56
C GLY A 172 -8.13 19.56 -5.19
N LYS A 173 -7.21 18.92 -4.44
CA LYS A 173 -6.70 19.45 -3.17
C LYS A 173 -5.43 20.28 -3.31
N THR A 174 -4.92 20.47 -4.53
CA THR A 174 -3.75 21.27 -4.82
C THR A 174 -4.09 22.38 -5.82
N ALA A 175 -3.29 23.45 -5.80
CA ALA A 175 -3.43 24.53 -6.78
C ALA A 175 -2.94 24.13 -8.19
N GLU A 176 -2.20 23.03 -8.30
CA GLU A 176 -1.69 22.49 -9.55
C GLU A 176 -2.68 21.49 -10.14
N THR A 177 -2.89 21.55 -11.45
CA THR A 177 -3.66 20.53 -12.16
C THR A 177 -2.77 19.31 -12.37
N LEU A 178 -3.15 18.20 -11.78
CA LEU A 178 -2.48 16.92 -11.97
C LEU A 178 -3.08 16.16 -13.14
N ALA A 179 -2.28 15.32 -13.79
CA ALA A 179 -2.81 14.33 -14.73
C ALA A 179 -3.61 13.27 -13.94
N ALA A 180 -4.73 12.83 -14.50
CA ALA A 180 -5.45 11.70 -13.97
C ALA A 180 -4.59 10.43 -14.01
N ASP A 181 -4.86 9.52 -13.10
CA ASP A 181 -4.26 8.19 -13.07
C ASP A 181 -5.11 7.20 -13.90
N THR A 182 -4.55 6.04 -14.15
CA THR A 182 -5.29 4.85 -14.57
C THR A 182 -5.21 3.86 -13.42
N LEU A 183 -6.35 3.34 -12.99
CA LEU A 183 -6.36 2.26 -12.01
C LEU A 183 -6.28 0.94 -12.76
N SER A 184 -5.19 0.21 -12.51
CA SER A 184 -4.96 -1.11 -13.08
C SER A 184 -4.98 -2.18 -12.00
N TYR A 185 -5.23 -3.42 -12.39
CA TYR A 185 -5.21 -4.59 -11.50
C TYR A 185 -4.68 -5.81 -12.25
N LEU A 186 -4.01 -6.69 -11.49
CA LEU A 186 -3.50 -7.97 -11.98
C LEU A 186 -4.57 -9.05 -11.79
N THR A 187 -4.77 -9.91 -12.76
CA THR A 187 -5.70 -11.04 -12.65
C THR A 187 -5.17 -12.27 -13.37
N ASP A 188 -5.50 -13.43 -12.82
CA ASP A 188 -5.28 -14.75 -13.37
C ASP A 188 -6.39 -15.71 -12.92
N ASP A 189 -6.33 -16.95 -13.29
CA ASP A 189 -7.33 -17.97 -12.95
C ASP A 189 -7.41 -18.22 -11.43
N VAL A 190 -6.31 -18.03 -10.68
CA VAL A 190 -6.28 -18.21 -9.22
C VAL A 190 -7.02 -17.07 -8.54
N LEU A 191 -6.69 -15.83 -8.87
CA LEU A 191 -7.36 -14.63 -8.32
C LEU A 191 -8.84 -14.58 -8.69
N GLU A 192 -9.21 -14.98 -9.92
CA GLU A 192 -10.61 -15.07 -10.35
C GLU A 192 -11.36 -16.20 -9.63
N GLY A 193 -10.66 -17.27 -9.20
CA GLY A 193 -11.21 -18.38 -8.43
C GLY A 193 -11.34 -18.12 -6.93
N CYS A 194 -10.66 -17.12 -6.38
CA CYS A 194 -10.75 -16.76 -4.97
C CYS A 194 -12.13 -16.21 -4.62
N THR A 195 -12.62 -16.57 -3.42
CA THR A 195 -13.86 -16.03 -2.88
C THR A 195 -13.59 -15.21 -1.63
N VAL A 196 -14.30 -14.10 -1.47
CA VAL A 196 -14.18 -13.17 -0.33
C VAL A 196 -15.50 -13.11 0.40
N TYR A 197 -15.51 -13.56 1.66
CA TYR A 197 -16.64 -13.40 2.56
C TYR A 197 -16.47 -12.12 3.39
N ASP A 198 -17.46 -11.25 3.32
CA ASP A 198 -17.53 -10.00 4.08
C ASP A 198 -18.40 -10.20 5.33
N TYR A 199 -17.78 -10.10 6.50
CA TYR A 199 -18.46 -10.29 7.79
C TYR A 199 -19.41 -9.15 8.18
N GLU A 200 -19.28 -7.97 7.57
CA GLU A 200 -20.16 -6.83 7.82
C GLU A 200 -21.49 -6.97 7.10
N THR A 201 -21.46 -7.51 5.89
CA THR A 201 -22.65 -7.59 5.01
C THR A 201 -23.21 -8.98 4.89
N ASP A 202 -22.55 -10.00 5.48
CA ASP A 202 -22.90 -11.42 5.35
C ASP A 202 -23.02 -11.83 3.87
N SER A 203 -22.05 -11.42 3.06
CA SER A 203 -22.07 -11.64 1.62
C SER A 203 -20.75 -12.19 1.11
N THR A 204 -20.80 -12.85 -0.06
CA THR A 204 -19.60 -13.39 -0.73
C THR A 204 -19.43 -12.73 -2.09
N GLY A 205 -18.20 -12.36 -2.41
CA GLY A 205 -17.78 -11.78 -3.68
C GLY A 205 -16.43 -12.33 -4.15
N GLY A 206 -15.79 -11.65 -5.09
CA GLY A 206 -14.40 -11.90 -5.51
C GLY A 206 -13.43 -10.90 -4.88
N VAL A 207 -12.14 -11.06 -5.16
CA VAL A 207 -11.08 -10.14 -4.69
C VAL A 207 -11.19 -8.75 -5.32
N TYR A 208 -11.88 -8.63 -6.45
CA TYR A 208 -12.16 -7.38 -7.16
C TYR A 208 -13.67 -7.08 -7.12
N ASP A 209 -14.04 -5.99 -6.44
CA ASP A 209 -15.43 -5.52 -6.33
C ASP A 209 -15.70 -4.40 -7.34
N PHE A 210 -16.16 -4.79 -8.53
CA PHE A 210 -16.50 -3.84 -9.60
C PHE A 210 -17.72 -2.96 -9.28
N ALA A 211 -18.57 -3.37 -8.34
CA ALA A 211 -19.71 -2.56 -7.92
C ALA A 211 -19.25 -1.41 -6.99
N ALA A 212 -18.39 -1.71 -6.02
CA ALA A 212 -17.77 -0.71 -5.15
C ALA A 212 -16.93 0.29 -5.95
N ALA A 213 -16.19 -0.20 -6.95
CA ALA A 213 -15.35 0.62 -7.83
C ALA A 213 -16.12 1.68 -8.62
N GLN A 214 -17.43 1.53 -8.84
CA GLN A 214 -18.25 2.55 -9.50
C GLN A 214 -18.41 3.82 -8.65
N THR A 215 -18.27 3.71 -7.35
CA THR A 215 -18.40 4.84 -6.41
C THR A 215 -17.03 5.39 -6.02
N ALA A 216 -16.10 4.51 -5.70
CA ALA A 216 -14.72 4.82 -5.35
C ALA A 216 -13.79 3.83 -6.08
N PRO A 217 -13.06 4.24 -7.14
CA PRO A 217 -12.32 3.31 -7.99
C PRO A 217 -11.34 2.41 -7.23
N TYR A 218 -10.65 2.92 -6.18
CA TYR A 218 -9.73 2.11 -5.38
C TYR A 218 -10.44 1.03 -4.55
N ASP A 219 -11.74 1.17 -4.28
CA ASP A 219 -12.55 0.13 -3.63
C ASP A 219 -12.77 -1.10 -4.52
N LEU A 220 -12.24 -1.10 -5.77
CA LEU A 220 -12.07 -2.31 -6.57
C LEU A 220 -11.39 -3.41 -5.75
N PHE A 221 -10.38 -3.05 -4.99
CA PHE A 221 -9.60 -3.97 -4.18
C PHE A 221 -10.33 -4.30 -2.88
N LEU A 222 -10.84 -5.53 -2.78
CA LEU A 222 -11.51 -6.10 -1.59
C LEU A 222 -12.72 -5.29 -1.09
N GLY A 223 -13.39 -4.51 -1.96
CA GLY A 223 -14.54 -3.69 -1.57
C GLY A 223 -14.20 -2.50 -0.66
N GLY A 224 -12.92 -2.09 -0.61
CA GLY A 224 -12.45 -0.92 0.13
C GLY A 224 -12.29 -1.13 1.64
N SER A 225 -12.83 -0.20 2.43
CA SER A 225 -12.68 -0.19 3.89
C SER A 225 -13.64 -1.17 4.55
N LYS A 226 -13.16 -2.39 4.82
CA LYS A 226 -13.88 -3.47 5.50
C LYS A 226 -13.19 -3.86 6.80
N SER A 227 -13.95 -4.11 7.85
CA SER A 227 -13.41 -4.46 9.17
C SER A 227 -12.83 -5.87 9.22
N LEU A 228 -13.49 -6.84 8.57
CA LEU A 228 -13.07 -8.24 8.52
C LEU A 228 -13.53 -8.90 7.23
N LEU A 229 -12.58 -9.44 6.49
CA LEU A 229 -12.81 -10.29 5.32
C LEU A 229 -12.14 -11.63 5.50
N ARG A 230 -12.73 -12.69 4.93
CA ARG A 230 -12.09 -13.98 4.75
C ARG A 230 -12.01 -14.30 3.27
N ILE A 231 -10.80 -14.52 2.78
CA ILE A 231 -10.50 -14.90 1.41
C ILE A 231 -10.18 -16.39 1.40
N GLU A 232 -10.84 -17.15 0.55
CA GLU A 232 -10.57 -18.56 0.33
C GLU A 232 -10.02 -18.76 -1.08
N ASN A 233 -8.88 -19.42 -1.17
CA ASN A 233 -8.24 -19.80 -2.44
C ASN A 233 -8.35 -21.31 -2.62
N PRO A 234 -9.29 -21.78 -3.46
CA PRO A 234 -9.48 -23.22 -3.71
C PRO A 234 -8.35 -23.85 -4.56
N ALA A 235 -7.51 -23.03 -5.17
CA ALA A 235 -6.37 -23.49 -5.97
C ALA A 235 -5.06 -23.57 -5.18
N ALA A 236 -5.05 -23.17 -3.89
CA ALA A 236 -3.86 -23.23 -3.07
C ALA A 236 -3.34 -24.67 -2.92
N GLU A 237 -2.02 -24.83 -3.04
CA GLU A 237 -1.35 -26.13 -2.85
C GLU A 237 -1.21 -26.55 -1.38
N ASN A 238 -1.59 -25.67 -0.45
CA ASN A 238 -1.50 -25.85 0.99
C ASN A 238 -2.74 -25.31 1.71
N GLU A 239 -2.93 -25.71 2.96
CA GLU A 239 -4.02 -25.25 3.82
C GLU A 239 -3.57 -24.15 4.81
N ARG A 240 -2.43 -23.49 4.56
CA ARG A 240 -1.92 -22.44 5.46
C ARG A 240 -2.88 -21.27 5.52
N THR A 241 -2.92 -20.67 6.70
CA THR A 241 -3.73 -19.47 6.95
C THR A 241 -2.83 -18.27 7.17
N LEU A 242 -3.18 -17.14 6.56
CA LEU A 242 -2.58 -15.83 6.80
C LEU A 242 -3.61 -14.91 7.46
N ILE A 243 -3.22 -14.22 8.53
CA ILE A 243 -4.00 -13.15 9.13
C ILE A 243 -3.26 -11.83 8.90
N VAL A 244 -3.84 -10.91 8.15
CA VAL A 244 -3.26 -9.59 7.87
C VAL A 244 -4.02 -8.53 8.64
N PHE A 245 -3.38 -7.96 9.66
CA PHE A 245 -3.84 -6.71 10.27
C PHE A 245 -3.39 -5.57 9.38
N ARG A 246 -4.32 -4.80 8.82
CA ARG A 246 -4.03 -3.91 7.71
C ARG A 246 -4.76 -2.58 7.80
N ASP A 247 -4.31 -1.62 7.02
CA ASP A 247 -5.08 -0.46 6.55
C ASP A 247 -5.43 -0.59 5.06
N SER A 248 -5.83 0.50 4.41
CA SER A 248 -6.29 0.49 3.01
C SER A 248 -5.19 0.12 1.99
N PHE A 249 -3.92 0.29 2.32
CA PHE A 249 -2.82 -0.16 1.45
C PHE A 249 -2.82 -1.69 1.28
N GLY A 250 -3.20 -2.43 2.33
CA GLY A 250 -3.35 -3.88 2.25
C GLY A 250 -4.40 -4.35 1.25
N SER A 251 -5.37 -3.52 0.89
CA SER A 251 -6.45 -3.94 -0.01
C SER A 251 -5.95 -4.41 -1.38
N SER A 252 -4.97 -3.71 -1.98
CA SER A 252 -4.41 -4.10 -3.28
C SER A 252 -3.30 -5.16 -3.19
N LEU A 253 -2.62 -5.29 -2.05
CA LEU A 253 -1.54 -6.26 -1.86
C LEU A 253 -2.03 -7.65 -1.44
N ILE A 254 -3.04 -7.73 -0.58
CA ILE A 254 -3.54 -9.00 -0.02
C ILE A 254 -3.99 -9.99 -1.12
N PRO A 255 -4.65 -9.60 -2.20
CA PRO A 255 -4.94 -10.53 -3.31
C PRO A 255 -3.70 -11.26 -3.82
N LEU A 256 -2.57 -10.56 -3.99
CA LEU A 256 -1.32 -11.14 -4.47
C LEU A 256 -0.70 -12.12 -3.46
N LEU A 257 -0.89 -11.90 -2.16
CA LEU A 257 -0.45 -12.82 -1.10
C LEU A 257 -1.38 -14.03 -0.99
N ALA A 258 -2.68 -13.85 -1.27
CA ALA A 258 -3.68 -14.92 -1.16
C ALA A 258 -3.39 -16.12 -2.07
N GLU A 259 -2.61 -15.93 -3.13
CA GLU A 259 -2.20 -17.02 -4.01
C GLU A 259 -1.31 -18.06 -3.32
N GLY A 260 -0.58 -17.67 -2.26
CA GLY A 260 0.27 -18.57 -1.48
C GLY A 260 -0.44 -19.25 -0.29
N TYR A 261 -1.73 -18.98 -0.06
CA TYR A 261 -2.46 -19.45 1.11
C TYR A 261 -3.82 -20.05 0.77
N GLY A 262 -4.24 -21.05 1.54
CA GLY A 262 -5.60 -21.61 1.45
C GLY A 262 -6.64 -20.64 1.99
N THR A 263 -6.30 -19.91 3.06
CA THR A 263 -7.21 -18.93 3.68
C THR A 263 -6.44 -17.68 4.07
N VAL A 264 -7.02 -16.50 3.78
CA VAL A 264 -6.47 -15.21 4.27
C VAL A 264 -7.58 -14.43 4.98
N TYR A 265 -7.30 -13.99 6.21
CA TYR A 265 -8.12 -13.03 6.91
C TYR A 265 -7.51 -11.63 6.78
N ALA A 266 -8.28 -10.66 6.27
CA ALA A 266 -7.91 -9.25 6.25
C ALA A 266 -8.67 -8.53 7.36
N VAL A 267 -7.95 -8.01 8.36
CA VAL A 267 -8.50 -7.42 9.59
C VAL A 267 -8.10 -5.95 9.67
N ASP A 268 -9.08 -5.06 9.76
CA ASP A 268 -8.83 -3.64 9.97
C ASP A 268 -9.31 -3.22 11.36
N ILE A 269 -8.38 -3.12 12.31
CA ILE A 269 -8.69 -2.76 13.70
C ILE A 269 -9.02 -1.27 13.88
N ARG A 270 -9.05 -0.48 12.82
CA ARG A 270 -9.64 0.87 12.85
C ARG A 270 -11.17 0.79 12.90
N TYR A 271 -11.75 -0.28 12.33
CA TYR A 271 -13.20 -0.53 12.26
C TYR A 271 -13.64 -1.67 13.19
N LEU A 272 -12.82 -2.67 13.44
CA LEU A 272 -13.07 -3.76 14.38
C LEU A 272 -12.26 -3.53 15.67
N ALA A 273 -12.93 -3.38 16.81
CA ALA A 273 -12.25 -3.29 18.09
C ALA A 273 -11.49 -4.60 18.39
N SER A 274 -10.23 -4.50 18.81
CA SER A 274 -9.32 -5.62 19.08
C SER A 274 -9.96 -6.68 20.01
N ASP A 275 -10.68 -6.25 21.05
CA ASP A 275 -11.33 -7.12 22.02
C ASP A 275 -12.50 -7.95 21.44
N LEU A 276 -12.97 -7.62 20.25
CA LEU A 276 -14.07 -8.32 19.58
C LEU A 276 -13.62 -9.40 18.59
N LEU A 277 -12.31 -9.44 18.24
CA LEU A 277 -11.80 -10.31 17.18
C LEU A 277 -12.26 -11.78 17.40
N GLY A 278 -12.01 -12.36 18.56
CA GLY A 278 -12.39 -13.74 18.87
C GLY A 278 -13.89 -13.99 19.04
N ARG A 279 -14.73 -12.94 18.88
CA ARG A 279 -16.21 -13.09 18.86
C ARG A 279 -16.77 -13.13 17.45
N VAL A 280 -16.02 -12.59 16.48
CA VAL A 280 -16.46 -12.44 15.10
C VAL A 280 -15.77 -13.40 14.15
N MET A 281 -14.60 -13.94 14.54
CA MET A 281 -13.93 -14.99 13.78
C MET A 281 -13.41 -16.09 14.72
N ASP A 282 -13.37 -17.31 14.23
CA ASP A 282 -12.66 -18.40 14.87
C ASP A 282 -11.16 -18.21 14.64
N ILE A 283 -10.40 -18.07 15.74
CA ILE A 283 -8.96 -17.91 15.67
C ILE A 283 -8.34 -19.28 15.31
N PRO A 284 -7.64 -19.42 14.18
CA PRO A 284 -6.99 -20.67 13.82
C PRO A 284 -5.91 -21.03 14.86
N VAL A 285 -5.65 -22.33 15.06
CA VAL A 285 -4.65 -22.80 16.03
C VAL A 285 -3.20 -22.55 15.59
N GLU A 286 -3.01 -22.33 14.30
CA GLU A 286 -1.73 -21.95 13.66
C GLU A 286 -2.02 -21.00 12.48
N ALA A 287 -1.20 -20.00 12.32
CA ALA A 287 -1.28 -19.06 11.21
C ALA A 287 0.02 -18.23 11.09
N ASP A 288 0.26 -17.71 9.89
CA ASP A 288 1.13 -16.56 9.72
C ASP A 288 0.32 -15.29 10.06
N VAL A 289 0.95 -14.37 10.76
CA VAL A 289 0.34 -13.11 11.19
C VAL A 289 1.18 -11.95 10.69
N LEU A 290 0.61 -11.13 9.83
CA LEU A 290 1.27 -9.95 9.25
C LEU A 290 0.60 -8.67 9.75
N PHE A 291 1.37 -7.81 10.41
CA PHE A 291 0.98 -6.42 10.66
C PHE A 291 1.47 -5.57 9.49
N LEU A 292 0.55 -5.06 8.67
CA LEU A 292 0.82 -4.29 7.46
C LEU A 292 0.08 -2.94 7.53
N TYR A 293 0.78 -1.91 7.93
CA TYR A 293 0.22 -0.57 8.09
C TYR A 293 1.10 0.49 7.45
N SER A 294 0.48 1.56 6.95
CA SER A 294 1.21 2.74 6.50
C SER A 294 1.83 3.51 7.67
N ALA A 295 2.91 4.23 7.38
CA ALA A 295 3.52 5.13 8.35
C ALA A 295 2.50 6.16 8.85
N THR A 296 1.62 6.68 7.99
CA THR A 296 0.53 7.60 8.37
C THR A 296 -0.37 7.02 9.46
N VAL A 297 -0.79 5.77 9.35
CA VAL A 297 -1.65 5.13 10.37
C VAL A 297 -0.89 4.90 11.67
N LEU A 298 0.36 4.46 11.61
CA LEU A 298 1.17 4.17 12.80
C LEU A 298 1.54 5.43 13.57
N HIS A 299 1.85 6.53 12.87
CA HIS A 299 2.11 7.83 13.49
C HIS A 299 0.83 8.63 13.82
N ASN A 300 -0.35 8.03 13.57
CA ASN A 300 -1.67 8.50 13.99
C ASN A 300 -2.53 7.35 14.54
N SER A 301 -1.94 6.52 15.38
CA SER A 301 -2.47 5.22 15.85
C SER A 301 -3.67 5.34 16.81
N VAL A 302 -4.08 6.55 17.18
CA VAL A 302 -5.34 6.80 17.91
C VAL A 302 -6.56 6.22 17.15
N THR A 303 -6.43 5.98 15.85
CA THR A 303 -7.45 5.34 15.02
C THR A 303 -7.54 3.82 15.24
N LEU A 304 -6.50 3.16 15.76
CA LEU A 304 -6.47 1.73 16.08
C LEU A 304 -7.28 1.46 17.35
N LYS A 305 -8.18 0.48 17.34
CA LYS A 305 -9.13 0.21 18.41
C LYS A 305 -8.81 -1.06 19.20
#